data_a3346e1d9483fb2854f38875fa72a531
#
_entry.id   a3346e1d9483fb2854f38875fa72a531
#
_cell.length_a   1.000
_cell.length_b   1.000
_cell.length_c   1.000
_cell.angle_alpha   90.00
_cell.angle_beta   90.00
_cell.angle_gamma   90.00
#
_symmetry.space_group_name_H-M   'P 1'
#
loop_
_entity.id
_entity.type
_entity.pdbx_description
1 polymer ?
#
loop_
_entity_poly.entity_id
_entity_poly.type
_entity_poly.pdbx_seq_one_letter_code
_entity_poly.pdbx_strand_id
1 'polypeptide(L)'
;MPDRRPLGQDAAMKLLRDVAVRHLVTVDPRSSLRRASKVMSDRGVGCAVAVENEKVCGIITERDILHAVASERNVDETSVEDVMTKDVVSGAPAWDIMRAVRTMTEGGFRHLLVSEMGEPVGIVSLRDLMDSMAELVQTHADP
;
A
#
# COMPACT_ATOMS: atom_id res chain seq x y z
N MET A 1 -12.57 11.86 -37.02
CA MET A 1 -11.61 10.78 -36.98
C MET A 1 -11.78 9.98 -35.70
N PRO A 2 -11.96 8.70 -35.84
CA PRO A 2 -12.14 7.91 -34.63
C PRO A 2 -10.90 8.02 -33.73
N ASP A 3 -11.19 8.07 -32.47
CA ASP A 3 -10.14 8.08 -31.44
C ASP A 3 -9.30 6.81 -31.61
N ARG A 4 -8.03 6.99 -31.89
CA ARG A 4 -7.12 5.88 -32.10
C ARG A 4 -6.41 5.41 -30.84
N ARG A 5 -6.77 5.97 -29.70
CA ARG A 5 -6.21 5.44 -28.46
C ARG A 5 -6.61 3.98 -28.33
N PRO A 6 -5.68 3.11 -27.96
CA PRO A 6 -6.04 1.72 -27.71
C PRO A 6 -7.17 1.65 -26.70
N LEU A 7 -8.13 0.75 -26.93
CA LEU A 7 -9.25 0.56 -26.00
C LEU A 7 -8.76 0.38 -24.58
N GLY A 8 -7.61 -0.27 -24.41
CA GLY A 8 -7.00 -0.43 -23.11
C GLY A 8 -6.54 0.86 -22.47
N GLN A 9 -6.32 1.93 -23.27
CA GLN A 9 -5.89 3.19 -22.69
C GLN A 9 -6.99 3.89 -21.90
N ASP A 10 -8.19 3.97 -22.44
CA ASP A 10 -9.29 4.60 -21.73
C ASP A 10 -9.75 3.77 -20.54
N ALA A 11 -9.84 2.45 -20.71
CA ALA A 11 -10.25 1.53 -19.65
C ALA A 11 -9.15 1.33 -18.60
N ALA A 12 -7.89 1.30 -19.05
CA ALA A 12 -6.73 1.11 -18.19
C ALA A 12 -6.14 2.42 -17.67
N MET A 13 -6.71 3.55 -18.07
CA MET A 13 -6.21 4.88 -17.69
C MET A 13 -6.71 5.34 -16.33
N LYS A 14 -7.19 4.41 -15.49
CA LYS A 14 -7.39 4.73 -14.10
C LYS A 14 -6.04 5.06 -13.49
N LEU A 15 -6.04 6.14 -12.76
CA LEU A 15 -4.86 6.62 -12.04
C LEU A 15 -4.96 6.21 -10.57
N LEU A 16 -3.87 6.23 -9.87
CA LEU A 16 -3.89 5.92 -8.45
C LEU A 16 -4.91 6.77 -7.69
N ARG A 17 -5.05 8.05 -8.05
CA ARG A 17 -6.04 8.94 -7.41
C ARG A 17 -7.48 8.50 -7.62
N ASP A 18 -7.76 7.68 -8.64
CA ASP A 18 -9.10 7.17 -8.93
C ASP A 18 -9.41 5.86 -8.21
N VAL A 19 -8.40 5.24 -7.62
CA VAL A 19 -8.54 4.01 -6.85
C VAL A 19 -8.83 4.39 -5.40
N ALA A 20 -9.54 3.53 -4.69
CA ALA A 20 -9.80 3.74 -3.27
C ALA A 20 -8.48 3.69 -2.50
N VAL A 21 -7.86 4.85 -2.34
CA VAL A 21 -6.66 5.01 -1.53
C VAL A 21 -7.11 5.11 -0.08
N ARG A 22 -6.64 4.21 0.75
CA ARG A 22 -7.06 4.15 2.14
C ARG A 22 -6.35 5.23 2.95
N HIS A 23 -7.01 5.71 3.99
CA HIS A 23 -6.38 6.60 4.94
C HIS A 23 -5.19 5.91 5.59
N LEU A 24 -4.16 6.68 5.84
CA LEU A 24 -2.98 6.15 6.51
C LEU A 24 -3.31 5.78 7.95
N VAL A 25 -3.01 4.54 8.30
CA VAL A 25 -2.99 4.10 9.69
C VAL A 25 -1.54 4.23 10.13
N THR A 26 -1.30 5.03 11.15
CA THR A 26 0.05 5.34 11.60
C THR A 26 0.37 4.69 12.94
N VAL A 27 1.63 4.34 13.11
CA VAL A 27 2.14 3.79 14.36
C VAL A 27 3.46 4.48 14.70
N ASP A 28 3.79 4.50 15.98
CA ASP A 28 5.10 4.97 16.43
C ASP A 28 6.13 3.87 16.17
N PRO A 29 7.26 4.16 15.54
CA PRO A 29 8.27 3.14 15.28
C PRO A 29 8.85 2.50 16.55
N ARG A 30 8.72 3.16 17.69
CA ARG A 30 9.18 2.63 18.98
C ARG A 30 8.14 1.76 19.67
N SER A 31 6.90 1.75 19.17
CA SER A 31 5.87 0.91 19.78
C SER A 31 6.15 -0.56 19.52
N SER A 32 5.58 -1.42 20.39
CA SER A 32 5.76 -2.86 20.25
C SER A 32 5.01 -3.41 19.07
N LEU A 33 5.44 -4.56 18.57
CA LEU A 33 4.73 -5.28 17.52
C LEU A 33 3.33 -5.63 17.96
N ARG A 34 3.13 -5.98 19.23
CA ARG A 34 1.79 -6.27 19.75
C ARG A 34 0.88 -5.07 19.60
N ARG A 35 1.37 -3.88 20.00
CA ARG A 35 0.56 -2.67 19.88
C ARG A 35 0.23 -2.33 18.42
N ALA A 36 1.21 -2.43 17.54
CA ALA A 36 1.00 -2.20 16.11
C ALA A 36 0.00 -3.20 15.54
N SER A 37 0.13 -4.47 15.91
CA SER A 37 -0.80 -5.52 15.48
C SER A 37 -2.22 -5.21 15.93
N LYS A 38 -2.38 -4.74 17.16
CA LYS A 38 -3.70 -4.40 17.68
C LYS A 38 -4.31 -3.23 16.91
N VAL A 39 -3.52 -2.19 16.64
CA VAL A 39 -3.99 -1.05 15.86
C VAL A 39 -4.42 -1.49 14.46
N MET A 40 -3.61 -2.31 13.81
CA MET A 40 -3.91 -2.81 12.46
C MET A 40 -5.17 -3.70 12.47
N SER A 41 -5.28 -4.57 13.44
CA SER A 41 -6.44 -5.45 13.57
C SER A 41 -7.72 -4.66 13.84
N ASP A 42 -7.67 -3.70 14.75
CA ASP A 42 -8.83 -2.87 15.09
C ASP A 42 -9.29 -2.02 13.91
N ARG A 43 -8.35 -1.61 13.06
CA ARG A 43 -8.64 -0.80 11.87
C ARG A 43 -8.92 -1.64 10.63
N GLY A 44 -8.71 -2.96 10.70
CA GLY A 44 -8.95 -3.87 9.58
C GLY A 44 -8.01 -3.64 8.41
N VAL A 45 -6.74 -3.28 8.68
CA VAL A 45 -5.75 -3.00 7.64
C VAL A 45 -4.59 -3.97 7.71
N GLY A 46 -3.96 -4.22 6.56
CA GLY A 46 -2.81 -5.11 6.45
C GLY A 46 -1.47 -4.41 6.53
N CYS A 47 -1.45 -3.10 6.70
CA CYS A 47 -0.22 -2.37 6.88
C CYS A 47 -0.44 -1.08 7.65
N ALA A 48 0.63 -0.58 8.24
CA ALA A 48 0.64 0.71 8.92
C ALA A 48 1.91 1.45 8.56
N VAL A 49 1.84 2.76 8.61
CA VAL A 49 2.98 3.63 8.30
C VAL A 49 3.60 4.10 9.61
N ALA A 50 4.89 3.85 9.76
CA ALA A 50 5.60 4.33 10.94
C ALA A 50 5.97 5.80 10.73
N VAL A 51 5.55 6.64 11.65
CA VAL A 51 5.75 8.09 11.57
C VAL A 51 6.45 8.58 12.83
N GLU A 52 7.50 9.34 12.64
CA GLU A 52 8.22 10.01 13.72
C GLU A 52 8.48 11.45 13.30
N ASN A 53 8.15 12.39 14.19
CA ASN A 53 8.30 13.82 13.90
C ASN A 53 7.62 14.23 12.60
N GLU A 54 6.40 13.73 12.39
CA GLU A 54 5.57 14.00 11.22
C GLU A 54 6.14 13.47 9.90
N LYS A 55 7.19 12.64 9.98
CA LYS A 55 7.81 12.06 8.78
C LYS A 55 7.65 10.55 8.77
N VAL A 56 7.39 10.02 7.58
CA VAL A 56 7.35 8.59 7.37
C VAL A 56 8.75 8.04 7.49
N CYS A 57 8.94 7.06 8.38
CA CYS A 57 10.23 6.40 8.56
C CYS A 57 10.21 4.92 8.17
N GLY A 58 9.04 4.37 7.92
CA GLY A 58 8.93 2.99 7.48
C GLY A 58 7.51 2.54 7.27
N ILE A 59 7.36 1.31 6.79
CA ILE A 59 6.07 0.64 6.66
C ILE A 59 6.18 -0.71 7.33
N ILE A 60 5.18 -1.06 8.13
CA ILE A 60 5.06 -2.39 8.72
C ILE A 60 3.81 -3.07 8.15
N THR A 61 3.94 -4.32 7.76
CA THR A 61 2.87 -5.11 7.16
C THR A 61 2.53 -6.32 8.02
N GLU A 62 1.36 -6.90 7.78
CA GLU A 62 0.97 -8.15 8.43
C GLU A 62 1.97 -9.27 8.15
N ARG A 63 2.63 -9.26 6.98
CA ARG A 63 3.68 -10.24 6.66
C ARG A 63 4.90 -10.06 7.56
N ASP A 64 5.29 -8.82 7.84
CA ASP A 64 6.40 -8.54 8.75
C ASP A 64 6.11 -9.08 10.14
N ILE A 65 4.88 -8.91 10.60
CA ILE A 65 4.44 -9.41 11.91
C ILE A 65 4.45 -10.93 11.92
N LEU A 66 3.93 -11.56 10.86
CA LEU A 66 3.93 -13.01 10.74
C LEU A 66 5.35 -13.57 10.78
N HIS A 67 6.29 -12.94 10.06
CA HIS A 67 7.69 -13.37 10.07
C HIS A 67 8.32 -13.22 11.45
N ALA A 68 7.99 -12.16 12.17
CA ALA A 68 8.50 -11.94 13.52
C ALA A 68 8.03 -13.04 14.47
N VAL A 69 6.74 -13.39 14.38
CA VAL A 69 6.17 -14.48 15.20
C VAL A 69 6.80 -15.81 14.82
N ALA A 70 6.95 -16.09 13.53
CA ALA A 70 7.55 -17.34 13.05
C ALA A 70 9.03 -17.46 13.47
N SER A 71 9.72 -16.34 13.61
CA SER A 71 11.12 -16.28 14.05
C SER A 71 11.26 -16.25 15.58
N GLU A 72 10.16 -16.48 16.28
CA GLU A 72 10.12 -16.54 17.75
C GLU A 72 10.53 -15.23 18.43
N ARG A 73 10.35 -14.10 17.77
CA ARG A 73 10.56 -12.80 18.39
C ARG A 73 9.48 -12.53 19.44
N ASN A 74 9.87 -11.91 20.51
CA ASN A 74 8.92 -11.49 21.55
C ASN A 74 8.21 -10.23 21.06
N VAL A 75 6.91 -10.35 20.76
CA VAL A 75 6.12 -9.26 20.18
C VAL A 75 5.90 -8.10 21.15
N ASP A 76 6.08 -8.32 22.44
CA ASP A 76 5.94 -7.27 23.45
C ASP A 76 7.24 -6.48 23.64
N GLU A 77 8.38 -7.04 23.26
CA GLU A 77 9.70 -6.43 23.42
C GLU A 77 10.32 -5.99 22.08
N THR A 78 9.79 -6.48 20.95
CA THR A 78 10.26 -6.09 19.63
C THR A 78 9.53 -4.85 19.18
N SER A 79 10.26 -3.83 18.76
CA SER A 79 9.64 -2.59 18.26
C SER A 79 9.32 -2.69 16.78
N VAL A 80 8.42 -1.81 16.33
CA VAL A 80 8.08 -1.67 14.91
C VAL A 80 9.35 -1.40 14.09
N GLU A 81 10.21 -0.51 14.55
CA GLU A 81 11.43 -0.15 13.81
C GLU A 81 12.39 -1.32 13.61
N ASP A 82 12.32 -2.34 14.47
CA ASP A 82 13.17 -3.53 14.32
C ASP A 82 12.80 -4.40 13.14
N VAL A 83 11.55 -4.31 12.67
CA VAL A 83 11.05 -5.22 11.63
C VAL A 83 10.45 -4.48 10.42
N MET A 84 10.20 -3.18 10.52
CA MET A 84 9.62 -2.42 9.41
C MET A 84 10.55 -2.31 8.22
N THR A 85 9.97 -2.07 7.05
CA THR A 85 10.73 -1.72 5.86
C THR A 85 11.04 -0.22 5.90
N LYS A 86 12.31 0.13 5.85
CA LYS A 86 12.76 1.53 5.94
C LYS A 86 12.81 2.22 4.58
N ASP A 87 13.14 1.47 3.53
CA ASP A 87 13.20 2.00 2.17
C ASP A 87 11.80 2.00 1.57
N VAL A 88 11.00 2.98 1.97
CA VAL A 88 9.60 3.06 1.54
C VAL A 88 9.53 3.53 0.10
N VAL A 89 8.90 2.70 -0.74
CA VAL A 89 8.65 3.06 -2.13
C VAL A 89 7.30 3.75 -2.19
N SER A 90 7.25 4.89 -2.86
CA SER A 90 5.99 5.61 -3.03
C SER A 90 5.68 5.84 -4.51
N GLY A 91 4.39 5.92 -4.80
CA GLY A 91 3.89 6.31 -6.11
C GLY A 91 3.24 7.67 -6.02
N ALA A 92 2.93 8.26 -7.17
CA ALA A 92 2.25 9.54 -7.25
C ALA A 92 0.77 9.32 -7.64
N PRO A 93 -0.13 10.23 -7.25
CA PRO A 93 -1.54 10.13 -7.65
C PRO A 93 -1.75 10.05 -9.16
N ALA A 94 -0.84 10.59 -9.95
CA ALA A 94 -0.93 10.57 -11.41
C ALA A 94 -0.39 9.29 -12.06
N TRP A 95 0.16 8.37 -11.28
CA TRP A 95 0.58 7.08 -11.83
C TRP A 95 -0.63 6.30 -12.32
N ASP A 96 -0.49 5.62 -13.45
CA ASP A 96 -1.52 4.67 -13.86
C ASP A 96 -1.41 3.39 -13.03
N ILE A 97 -2.50 2.64 -13.00
CA ILE A 97 -2.59 1.41 -12.19
C ILE A 97 -1.51 0.41 -12.57
N MET A 98 -1.23 0.26 -13.85
CA MET A 98 -0.26 -0.74 -14.31
C MET A 98 1.15 -0.43 -13.84
N ARG A 99 1.50 0.86 -13.77
CA ARG A 99 2.79 1.27 -13.22
C ARG A 99 2.91 0.87 -11.75
N ALA A 100 1.85 1.08 -10.99
CA ALA A 100 1.82 0.69 -9.58
C ALA A 100 1.92 -0.82 -9.41
N VAL A 101 1.17 -1.58 -10.22
CA VAL A 101 1.21 -3.05 -10.18
C VAL A 101 2.63 -3.55 -10.48
N ARG A 102 3.24 -3.02 -11.53
CA ARG A 102 4.62 -3.43 -11.88
C ARG A 102 5.60 -3.09 -10.78
N THR A 103 5.49 -1.91 -10.21
CA THR A 103 6.36 -1.49 -9.11
C THR A 103 6.27 -2.45 -7.93
N MET A 104 5.04 -2.82 -7.55
CA MET A 104 4.82 -3.75 -6.44
C MET A 104 5.31 -5.16 -6.76
N THR A 105 5.01 -5.66 -7.96
CA THR A 105 5.39 -7.03 -8.33
C THR A 105 6.89 -7.18 -8.51
N GLU A 106 7.54 -6.20 -9.11
CA GLU A 106 8.99 -6.20 -9.25
C GLU A 106 9.71 -6.06 -7.92
N GLY A 107 9.15 -5.26 -7.02
CA GLY A 107 9.72 -5.05 -5.70
C GLY A 107 9.37 -6.13 -4.67
N GLY A 108 8.39 -6.98 -4.97
CA GLY A 108 7.97 -8.03 -4.06
C GLY A 108 7.17 -7.55 -2.86
N PHE A 109 6.48 -6.43 -2.98
CA PHE A 109 5.63 -5.91 -1.90
C PHE A 109 4.20 -5.68 -2.38
N ARG A 110 3.28 -5.57 -1.46
CA ARG A 110 1.84 -5.51 -1.73
C ARG A 110 1.15 -4.22 -1.31
N HIS A 111 1.90 -3.28 -0.77
CA HIS A 111 1.37 -1.99 -0.33
C HIS A 111 2.28 -0.90 -0.85
N LEU A 112 1.68 0.14 -1.43
CA LEU A 112 2.41 1.25 -2.00
C LEU A 112 1.93 2.54 -1.34
N LEU A 113 2.86 3.29 -0.78
CA LEU A 113 2.55 4.61 -0.27
C LEU A 113 2.27 5.54 -1.45
N VAL A 114 1.24 6.34 -1.34
CA VAL A 114 0.95 7.36 -2.35
C VAL A 114 1.33 8.70 -1.75
N SER A 115 2.22 9.41 -2.43
CA SER A 115 2.72 10.71 -1.97
C SER A 115 2.49 11.76 -3.04
N GLU A 116 2.21 12.97 -2.59
CA GLU A 116 2.05 14.12 -3.47
C GLU A 116 2.88 15.26 -2.91
N MET A 117 3.79 15.78 -3.74
CA MET A 117 4.69 16.87 -3.35
C MET A 117 5.46 16.56 -2.05
N GLY A 118 5.90 15.31 -1.92
CA GLY A 118 6.67 14.88 -0.74
C GLY A 118 5.83 14.54 0.49
N GLU A 119 4.51 14.73 0.42
CA GLU A 119 3.62 14.45 1.54
C GLU A 119 2.87 13.14 1.30
N PRO A 120 2.82 12.25 2.28
CA PRO A 120 2.03 11.02 2.14
C PRO A 120 0.54 11.36 2.18
N VAL A 121 -0.19 10.91 1.15
CA VAL A 121 -1.63 11.20 1.05
C VAL A 121 -2.48 9.95 1.22
N GLY A 122 -1.89 8.78 1.15
CA GLY A 122 -2.64 7.54 1.34
C GLY A 122 -1.80 6.32 1.03
N ILE A 123 -2.45 5.17 1.08
CA ILE A 123 -1.82 3.90 0.77
C ILE A 123 -2.76 3.08 -0.11
N VAL A 124 -2.19 2.32 -1.02
CA VAL A 124 -2.95 1.42 -1.88
C VAL A 124 -2.35 0.03 -1.78
N SER A 125 -3.20 -0.98 -1.74
CA SER A 125 -2.76 -2.37 -1.74
C SER A 125 -2.82 -2.95 -3.15
N LEU A 126 -2.05 -3.99 -3.41
CA LEU A 126 -2.13 -4.73 -4.67
C LEU A 126 -3.54 -5.25 -4.89
N ARG A 127 -4.22 -5.66 -3.82
CA ARG A 127 -5.61 -6.11 -3.91
C ARG A 127 -6.54 -5.01 -4.40
N ASP A 128 -6.38 -3.77 -3.89
CA ASP A 128 -7.18 -2.63 -4.33
C ASP A 128 -7.01 -2.40 -5.84
N LEU A 129 -5.77 -2.52 -6.32
CA LEU A 129 -5.48 -2.37 -7.74
C LEU A 129 -6.10 -3.49 -8.58
N MET A 130 -6.02 -4.71 -8.09
CA MET A 130 -6.60 -5.87 -8.77
C MET A 130 -8.12 -5.76 -8.83
N ASP A 131 -8.77 -5.30 -7.76
CA ASP A 131 -10.20 -5.08 -7.74
C ASP A 131 -10.60 -4.03 -8.77
N SER A 132 -9.85 -2.94 -8.88
CA SER A 132 -10.07 -1.91 -9.90
C SER A 132 -9.92 -2.44 -11.31
N MET A 133 -8.93 -3.30 -11.54
CA MET A 133 -8.72 -3.93 -12.85
C MET A 133 -9.86 -4.88 -13.19
N ALA A 134 -10.34 -5.63 -12.21
CA ALA A 134 -11.45 -6.55 -12.40
C ALA A 134 -12.73 -5.80 -12.78
N GLU A 135 -12.98 -4.65 -12.16
CA GLU A 135 -14.12 -3.80 -12.53
C GLU A 135 -14.02 -3.34 -13.97
N LEU A 136 -12.82 -2.94 -14.43
CA LEU A 136 -12.63 -2.52 -15.81
C LEU A 136 -12.89 -3.65 -16.79
N VAL A 137 -12.39 -4.85 -16.49
CA VAL A 137 -12.62 -6.02 -17.35
C VAL A 137 -14.09 -6.37 -17.38
N GLN A 138 -14.79 -6.34 -16.26
CA GLN A 138 -16.21 -6.66 -16.19
C GLN A 138 -17.04 -5.64 -16.97
N THR A 139 -16.70 -4.36 -16.83
CA THR A 139 -17.38 -3.29 -17.56
C THR A 139 -17.24 -3.49 -19.08
N HIS A 140 -16.08 -3.95 -19.54
CA HIS A 140 -15.84 -4.21 -20.97
C HIS A 140 -16.38 -5.54 -21.46
N ALA A 141 -16.60 -6.51 -20.58
CA ALA A 141 -17.14 -7.80 -20.92
C ALA A 141 -18.66 -7.77 -21.09
N ASP A 142 -19.33 -6.82 -20.47
CA ASP A 142 -20.77 -6.64 -20.59
C ASP A 142 -21.12 -5.97 -21.93
N PRO A 143 -21.93 -6.64 -22.77
CA PRO A 143 -22.35 -6.04 -24.03
C PRO A 143 -23.30 -4.84 -23.87
#